data_850c1050799c333938a1d98a61ea6924
#
_entry.id   850c1050799c333938a1d98a61ea6924
#
_cell.length_a   1.000
_cell.length_b   1.000
_cell.length_c   1.000
_cell.angle_alpha   90.00
_cell.angle_beta   90.00
_cell.angle_gamma   90.00
#
_symmetry.space_group_name_H-M   'P 1'
#
loop_
_entity.id
_entity.type
_entity.pdbx_description
1 polymer ?
#
loop_
_entity_poly.entity_id
_entity_poly.type
_entity_poly.pdbx_seq_one_letter_code
_entity_poly.pdbx_strand_id
1 'polypeptide(L)'
;MVRQHAFGMKHLQLAVALIDEDHVTRLTYNGDKRAQEVPSLVYEIGSVTKTFTAALLAKLLYEGVLRLEDTVDVYLPELRGYPHCPTILQLATHTSGLTNDLERSTPEAARALEKRMAVFSGDHEKDCVYQYITEDDVIDQVRFLQHADHGGFLYSNIGYALLGSVLGKAGGVPYQTLMMDMIRHDLGLQHTWLDLPGGVPVLAGMGTDNEIKGNWRWAGSGAMAAGAIYATLDDMISYIQRYIDNQPGWLQWTHHRVCAECTPQPFSIGLGWIKEGNLTWHNGGTGCFRAFVGFREDRPRGVVLLANCRERNSITVDTIGKRMLKEDMRI
;
A
#
# COMPACT_ATOMS: atom_id res chain seq x y z
N MET A 1 -5.97 -10.62 -22.40
CA MET A 1 -4.97 -10.35 -21.35
C MET A 1 -5.35 -11.01 -20.01
N VAL A 2 -6.50 -10.68 -19.41
CA VAL A 2 -6.92 -11.27 -18.12
C VAL A 2 -6.92 -12.80 -18.18
N ARG A 3 -7.52 -13.40 -19.21
CA ARG A 3 -7.53 -14.85 -19.42
C ARG A 3 -6.13 -15.44 -19.64
N GLN A 4 -5.22 -14.70 -20.27
CA GLN A 4 -3.82 -15.13 -20.45
C GLN A 4 -3.03 -15.06 -19.14
N HIS A 5 -3.30 -14.04 -18.30
CA HIS A 5 -2.72 -13.97 -16.96
C HIS A 5 -3.15 -15.17 -16.10
N ALA A 6 -4.43 -15.55 -16.15
CA ALA A 6 -5.00 -16.65 -15.38
C ALA A 6 -4.61 -18.05 -15.89
N PHE A 7 -3.98 -18.14 -17.08
CA PHE A 7 -3.68 -19.43 -17.69
C PHE A 7 -2.73 -20.29 -16.84
N GLY A 8 -3.17 -21.51 -16.53
CA GLY A 8 -2.41 -22.46 -15.73
C GLY A 8 -2.47 -22.26 -14.22
N MET A 9 -3.19 -21.25 -13.73
CA MET A 9 -3.31 -20.93 -12.31
C MET A 9 -4.63 -21.49 -11.75
N LYS A 10 -4.63 -22.75 -11.33
CA LYS A 10 -5.86 -23.52 -10.98
C LYS A 10 -6.70 -22.92 -9.85
N HIS A 11 -6.06 -22.26 -8.90
CA HIS A 11 -6.70 -21.71 -7.69
C HIS A 11 -6.68 -20.19 -7.64
N LEU A 12 -6.38 -19.53 -8.76
CA LEU A 12 -6.43 -18.08 -8.85
C LEU A 12 -7.87 -17.59 -8.61
N GLN A 13 -8.00 -16.65 -7.70
CA GLN A 13 -9.17 -15.79 -7.57
C GLN A 13 -8.73 -14.39 -7.99
N LEU A 14 -9.11 -13.98 -9.19
CA LEU A 14 -8.80 -12.65 -9.72
C LEU A 14 -10.10 -11.86 -9.86
N ALA A 15 -10.20 -10.78 -9.10
CA ALA A 15 -11.29 -9.83 -9.19
C ALA A 15 -10.82 -8.58 -9.94
N VAL A 16 -11.61 -8.12 -10.89
CA VAL A 16 -11.32 -6.98 -11.76
C VAL A 16 -12.53 -6.05 -11.77
N ALA A 17 -12.29 -4.77 -11.59
CA ALA A 17 -13.30 -3.74 -11.82
C ALA A 17 -12.77 -2.68 -12.78
N LEU A 18 -13.64 -2.25 -13.68
CA LEU A 18 -13.48 -1.08 -14.53
C LEU A 18 -14.59 -0.09 -14.16
N ILE A 19 -14.20 1.08 -13.75
CA ILE A 19 -15.05 2.25 -13.53
C ILE A 19 -14.90 3.11 -14.78
N ASP A 20 -16.01 3.42 -15.45
CA ASP A 20 -16.01 4.24 -16.65
C ASP A 20 -17.25 5.13 -16.63
N GLU A 21 -17.06 6.39 -16.33
CA GLU A 21 -18.14 7.33 -16.02
C GLU A 21 -19.02 6.79 -14.86
N ASP A 22 -20.33 6.70 -15.05
CA ASP A 22 -21.29 6.18 -14.08
C ASP A 22 -21.42 4.64 -14.08
N HIS A 23 -20.62 3.95 -14.89
CA HIS A 23 -20.70 2.51 -15.04
C HIS A 23 -19.55 1.79 -14.36
N VAL A 24 -19.88 0.74 -13.59
CA VAL A 24 -18.89 -0.15 -13.00
C VAL A 24 -19.09 -1.57 -13.53
N THR A 25 -18.13 -2.02 -14.33
CA THR A 25 -18.09 -3.42 -14.79
C THR A 25 -17.20 -4.24 -13.87
N ARG A 26 -17.73 -5.37 -13.39
CA ARG A 26 -17.02 -6.32 -12.52
C ARG A 26 -16.80 -7.65 -13.22
N LEU A 27 -15.62 -8.21 -13.10
CA LEU A 27 -15.28 -9.54 -13.58
C LEU A 27 -14.55 -10.30 -12.47
N THR A 28 -14.87 -11.57 -12.33
CA THR A 28 -14.12 -12.49 -11.47
C THR A 28 -13.69 -13.71 -12.25
N TYR A 29 -12.47 -14.15 -12.03
CA TYR A 29 -11.92 -15.37 -12.59
C TYR A 29 -11.60 -16.34 -11.46
N ASN A 30 -12.03 -17.60 -11.63
CA ASN A 30 -11.67 -18.73 -10.79
C ASN A 30 -10.82 -19.68 -11.64
N GLY A 31 -9.51 -19.68 -11.41
CA GLY A 31 -8.58 -20.27 -12.35
C GLY A 31 -8.62 -19.51 -13.70
N ASP A 32 -8.70 -20.26 -14.79
CA ASP A 32 -8.79 -19.72 -16.16
C ASP A 32 -10.23 -19.43 -16.61
N LYS A 33 -11.22 -19.66 -15.75
CA LYS A 33 -12.65 -19.51 -16.06
C LYS A 33 -13.21 -18.23 -15.46
N ARG A 34 -13.97 -17.49 -16.27
CA ARG A 34 -14.79 -16.39 -15.76
C ARG A 34 -15.88 -16.95 -14.87
N ALA A 35 -15.95 -16.45 -13.63
CA ALA A 35 -17.03 -16.81 -12.72
C ALA A 35 -18.35 -16.15 -13.14
N GLN A 36 -19.49 -16.83 -12.90
CA GLN A 36 -20.80 -16.26 -13.17
C GLN A 36 -21.22 -15.22 -12.16
N GLU A 37 -20.72 -15.37 -10.90
CA GLU A 37 -20.99 -14.44 -9.80
C GLU A 37 -19.68 -13.79 -9.33
N VAL A 38 -19.79 -12.58 -8.78
CA VAL A 38 -18.69 -11.86 -8.16
C VAL A 38 -18.81 -12.01 -6.66
N PRO A 39 -18.14 -13.00 -6.04
CA PRO A 39 -18.22 -13.19 -4.60
C PRO A 39 -17.55 -12.03 -3.87
N SER A 40 -18.10 -11.65 -2.71
CA SER A 40 -17.46 -10.67 -1.82
C SER A 40 -16.32 -11.36 -1.06
N LEU A 41 -15.13 -11.37 -1.67
CA LEU A 41 -13.92 -11.95 -1.10
C LEU A 41 -13.01 -10.86 -0.55
N VAL A 42 -12.31 -11.17 0.53
CA VAL A 42 -11.33 -10.28 1.15
C VAL A 42 -9.92 -10.65 0.68
N TYR A 43 -9.21 -9.65 0.18
CA TYR A 43 -7.85 -9.75 -0.36
C TYR A 43 -6.87 -8.93 0.48
N GLU A 44 -5.62 -9.38 0.57
CA GLU A 44 -4.51 -8.53 0.99
C GLU A 44 -4.16 -7.58 -0.16
N ILE A 45 -4.13 -6.27 0.10
CA ILE A 45 -3.82 -5.29 -0.95
C ILE A 45 -2.36 -4.82 -0.94
N GLY A 46 -1.57 -5.29 0.03
CA GLY A 46 -0.15 -4.99 0.12
C GLY A 46 0.15 -3.49 0.04
N SER A 47 1.11 -3.10 -0.76
CA SER A 47 1.57 -1.69 -0.85
C SER A 47 0.53 -0.68 -1.33
N VAL A 48 -0.65 -1.11 -1.83
CA VAL A 48 -1.78 -0.19 -2.01
C VAL A 48 -2.18 0.47 -0.69
N THR A 49 -1.87 -0.15 0.47
CA THR A 49 -1.98 0.46 1.80
C THR A 49 -1.32 1.84 1.87
N LYS A 50 -0.22 2.05 1.15
CA LYS A 50 0.49 3.35 1.16
C LYS A 50 -0.37 4.50 0.66
N THR A 51 -1.30 4.23 -0.26
CA THR A 51 -2.24 5.26 -0.73
C THR A 51 -3.22 5.67 0.37
N PHE A 52 -3.63 4.73 1.23
CA PHE A 52 -4.45 5.03 2.41
C PHE A 52 -3.64 5.78 3.48
N THR A 53 -2.38 5.41 3.70
CA THR A 53 -1.48 6.15 4.61
C THR A 53 -1.29 7.60 4.12
N ALA A 54 -1.13 7.79 2.82
CA ALA A 54 -1.05 9.11 2.21
C ALA A 54 -2.39 9.89 2.29
N ALA A 55 -3.52 9.18 2.19
CA ALA A 55 -4.84 9.79 2.41
C ALA A 55 -5.00 10.29 3.85
N LEU A 56 -4.56 9.50 4.84
CA LEU A 56 -4.53 9.94 6.24
C LEU A 56 -3.58 11.13 6.44
N LEU A 57 -2.41 11.10 5.83
CA LEU A 57 -1.49 12.25 5.82
C LEU A 57 -2.18 13.49 5.25
N ALA A 58 -2.84 13.38 4.10
CA ALA A 58 -3.54 14.52 3.47
C ALA A 58 -4.67 15.07 4.34
N LYS A 59 -5.41 14.19 5.05
CA LYS A 59 -6.42 14.61 6.04
C LYS A 59 -5.78 15.43 7.16
N LEU A 60 -4.73 14.94 7.80
CA LEU A 60 -4.06 15.63 8.90
C LEU A 60 -3.37 16.93 8.46
N LEU A 61 -2.87 17.00 7.21
CA LEU A 61 -2.40 18.25 6.59
C LEU A 61 -3.55 19.27 6.43
N TYR A 62 -4.69 18.82 5.95
CA TYR A 62 -5.88 19.65 5.77
C TYR A 62 -6.40 20.19 7.10
N GLU A 63 -6.35 19.39 8.17
CA GLU A 63 -6.71 19.75 9.53
C GLU A 63 -5.66 20.64 10.22
N GLY A 64 -4.50 20.84 9.60
CA GLY A 64 -3.40 21.65 10.16
C GLY A 64 -2.66 20.99 11.34
N VAL A 65 -2.78 19.66 11.49
CA VAL A 65 -2.13 18.89 12.57
C VAL A 65 -0.63 18.76 12.36
N LEU A 66 -0.19 18.71 11.09
CA LEU A 66 1.22 18.59 10.71
C LEU A 66 1.48 19.31 9.38
N ARG A 67 2.76 19.42 9.00
CA ARG A 67 3.22 20.07 7.76
C ARG A 67 4.17 19.14 7.02
N LEU A 68 4.19 19.21 5.70
CA LEU A 68 5.07 18.36 4.87
C LEU A 68 6.57 18.64 5.11
N GLU A 69 6.89 19.86 5.47
CA GLU A 69 8.25 20.35 5.73
C GLU A 69 8.76 19.97 7.12
N ASP A 70 7.88 19.54 8.03
CA ASP A 70 8.28 19.11 9.36
C ASP A 70 9.18 17.87 9.24
N THR A 71 10.25 17.86 10.02
CA THR A 71 11.13 16.70 10.17
C THR A 71 10.57 15.73 11.22
N VAL A 72 10.87 14.45 11.09
CA VAL A 72 10.29 13.40 11.94
C VAL A 72 10.56 13.60 13.43
N ASP A 73 11.67 14.25 13.82
CA ASP A 73 12.04 14.52 15.21
C ASP A 73 11.11 15.54 15.91
N VAL A 74 10.27 16.27 15.16
CA VAL A 74 9.21 17.09 15.73
C VAL A 74 8.19 16.22 16.48
N TYR A 75 7.89 15.05 15.91
CA TYR A 75 6.89 14.10 16.42
C TYR A 75 7.50 12.91 17.18
N LEU A 76 8.77 12.61 16.91
CA LEU A 76 9.55 11.53 17.52
C LEU A 76 10.73 12.14 18.28
N PRO A 77 10.50 12.61 19.54
CA PRO A 77 11.52 13.34 20.32
C PRO A 77 12.82 12.57 20.53
N GLU A 78 12.78 11.24 20.47
CA GLU A 78 13.92 10.32 20.56
C GLU A 78 14.90 10.46 19.40
N LEU A 79 14.51 11.14 18.33
CA LEU A 79 15.36 11.44 17.17
C LEU A 79 15.97 12.85 17.22
N ARG A 80 15.68 13.64 18.25
CA ARG A 80 16.25 14.99 18.39
C ARG A 80 17.76 14.97 18.46
N GLY A 81 18.39 15.80 17.68
CA GLY A 81 19.85 15.90 17.60
C GLY A 81 20.50 14.95 16.59
N TYR A 82 19.73 14.10 15.93
CA TYR A 82 20.24 13.35 14.78
C TYR A 82 20.26 14.23 13.55
N PRO A 83 21.40 14.30 12.81
CA PRO A 83 21.59 15.32 11.77
C PRO A 83 20.79 15.06 10.47
N HIS A 84 20.23 13.89 10.29
CA HIS A 84 19.64 13.43 9.03
C HIS A 84 18.19 12.96 9.19
N CYS A 85 17.40 13.68 10.00
CA CYS A 85 15.98 13.40 10.12
C CYS A 85 15.25 13.74 8.83
N PRO A 86 14.58 12.79 8.16
CA PRO A 86 13.81 13.08 6.95
C PRO A 86 12.59 13.94 7.27
N THR A 87 12.13 14.69 6.26
CA THR A 87 10.84 15.37 6.33
C THR A 87 9.69 14.41 6.04
N ILE A 88 8.47 14.81 6.42
CA ILE A 88 7.24 14.05 6.12
C ILE A 88 7.05 13.93 4.60
N LEU A 89 7.36 14.98 3.83
CA LEU A 89 7.34 14.93 2.38
C LEU A 89 8.29 13.84 1.85
N GLN A 90 9.50 13.77 2.34
CA GLN A 90 10.50 12.80 1.90
C GLN A 90 10.06 11.35 2.20
N LEU A 91 9.40 11.10 3.33
CA LEU A 91 8.82 9.79 3.61
C LEU A 91 7.71 9.43 2.62
N ALA A 92 6.76 10.34 2.41
CA ALA A 92 5.59 10.12 1.55
C ALA A 92 5.93 9.99 0.06
N THR A 93 7.08 10.53 -0.37
CA THR A 93 7.54 10.52 -1.78
C THR A 93 8.68 9.53 -2.04
N HIS A 94 9.06 8.72 -1.06
CA HIS A 94 10.19 7.78 -1.18
C HIS A 94 11.54 8.45 -1.49
N THR A 95 11.79 9.62 -0.92
CA THR A 95 13.05 10.37 -1.11
C THR A 95 13.81 10.56 0.20
N SER A 96 13.45 9.80 1.24
CA SER A 96 14.05 9.90 2.57
C SER A 96 15.42 9.23 2.70
N GLY A 97 15.84 8.43 1.71
CA GLY A 97 17.05 7.61 1.82
C GLY A 97 16.89 6.34 2.68
N LEU A 98 15.73 6.16 3.32
CA LEU A 98 15.40 4.92 4.01
C LEU A 98 15.13 3.80 3.00
N THR A 99 15.60 2.61 3.31
CA THR A 99 15.52 1.45 2.43
C THR A 99 14.19 0.68 2.54
N ASN A 100 14.07 -0.36 1.72
CA ASN A 100 12.85 -1.17 1.70
C ASN A 100 12.71 -2.05 2.94
N ASP A 101 13.83 -2.54 3.45
CA ASP A 101 13.92 -3.46 4.59
C ASP A 101 14.83 -2.89 5.68
N LEU A 102 14.83 -3.52 6.86
CA LEU A 102 15.74 -3.14 7.94
C LEU A 102 17.19 -3.50 7.55
N GLU A 103 18.03 -2.52 7.29
CA GLU A 103 19.42 -2.74 6.87
C GLU A 103 20.43 -2.63 8.01
N ARG A 104 20.13 -1.80 9.01
CA ARG A 104 21.03 -1.48 10.09
C ARG A 104 20.29 -1.49 11.42
N SER A 105 20.99 -1.87 12.46
CA SER A 105 20.47 -1.85 13.82
C SER A 105 21.61 -1.90 14.83
N THR A 106 21.33 -1.50 16.07
CA THR A 106 22.28 -1.78 17.17
C THR A 106 22.42 -3.29 17.37
N PRO A 107 23.55 -3.78 17.91
CA PRO A 107 23.72 -5.20 18.22
C PRO A 107 22.61 -5.77 19.10
N GLU A 108 22.05 -4.96 19.99
CA GLU A 108 20.94 -5.32 20.88
C GLU A 108 19.64 -5.47 20.09
N ALA A 109 19.32 -4.50 19.25
CA ALA A 109 18.11 -4.52 18.39
C ALA A 109 18.17 -5.67 17.38
N ALA A 110 19.36 -5.91 16.78
CA ALA A 110 19.56 -7.04 15.87
C ALA A 110 19.28 -8.38 16.56
N ARG A 111 19.84 -8.60 17.75
CA ARG A 111 19.58 -9.82 18.53
C ARG A 111 18.11 -9.96 18.94
N ALA A 112 17.43 -8.84 19.27
CA ALA A 112 16.02 -8.85 19.61
C ALA A 112 15.15 -9.22 18.39
N LEU A 113 15.48 -8.69 17.23
CA LEU A 113 14.80 -9.03 15.97
C LEU A 113 15.03 -10.51 15.60
N GLU A 114 16.26 -11.00 15.64
CA GLU A 114 16.60 -12.42 15.42
C GLU A 114 15.79 -13.35 16.31
N LYS A 115 15.67 -13.00 17.60
CA LYS A 115 14.85 -13.77 18.55
C LYS A 115 13.36 -13.76 18.16
N ARG A 116 12.81 -12.61 17.72
CA ARG A 116 11.43 -12.53 17.24
C ARG A 116 11.23 -13.33 15.95
N MET A 117 12.23 -13.32 15.07
CA MET A 117 12.19 -14.05 13.79
C MET A 117 12.54 -15.54 13.91
N ALA A 118 12.86 -16.05 15.10
CA ALA A 118 13.23 -17.47 15.29
C ALA A 118 12.14 -18.47 14.84
N VAL A 119 10.87 -18.01 14.71
CA VAL A 119 9.74 -18.79 14.20
C VAL A 119 9.49 -18.62 12.71
N PHE A 120 10.28 -17.77 12.04
CA PHE A 120 10.16 -17.54 10.60
C PHE A 120 10.66 -18.78 9.82
N SER A 121 9.81 -19.32 8.94
CA SER A 121 10.12 -20.57 8.21
C SER A 121 11.11 -20.38 7.05
N GLY A 122 11.39 -19.13 6.67
CA GLY A 122 12.16 -18.80 5.47
C GLY A 122 11.31 -18.76 4.18
N ASP A 123 10.05 -19.16 4.23
CA ASP A 123 9.12 -19.09 3.10
C ASP A 123 8.37 -17.75 3.10
N HIS A 124 8.83 -16.81 2.28
CA HIS A 124 8.21 -15.48 2.15
C HIS A 124 6.82 -15.49 1.50
N GLU A 125 6.39 -16.57 0.88
CA GLU A 125 5.01 -16.70 0.41
C GLU A 125 4.06 -16.97 1.58
N LYS A 126 4.57 -17.62 2.64
CA LYS A 126 3.81 -18.03 3.81
C LYS A 126 3.92 -17.04 4.96
N ASP A 127 5.12 -16.59 5.27
CA ASP A 127 5.41 -15.80 6.47
C ASP A 127 5.69 -14.33 6.14
N CYS A 128 5.02 -13.44 6.85
CA CYS A 128 5.25 -12.00 6.76
C CYS A 128 6.45 -11.60 7.62
N VAL A 129 7.56 -11.22 7.00
CA VAL A 129 8.74 -10.72 7.73
C VAL A 129 8.43 -9.46 8.53
N TYR A 130 7.51 -8.61 8.03
CA TYR A 130 7.15 -7.34 8.65
C TYR A 130 6.40 -7.49 9.97
N GLN A 131 5.78 -8.64 10.26
CA GLN A 131 5.10 -8.88 11.54
C GLN A 131 6.06 -8.84 12.74
N TYR A 132 7.35 -9.02 12.52
CA TYR A 132 8.38 -9.03 13.55
C TYR A 132 9.02 -7.65 13.79
N ILE A 133 8.73 -6.68 12.94
CA ILE A 133 9.28 -5.32 13.02
C ILE A 133 8.49 -4.50 14.03
N THR A 134 9.17 -3.91 15.00
CA THR A 134 8.59 -2.99 15.97
C THR A 134 8.72 -1.54 15.53
N GLU A 135 8.01 -0.62 16.19
CA GLU A 135 8.19 0.82 16.00
C GLU A 135 9.63 1.25 16.29
N ASP A 136 10.24 0.73 17.36
CA ASP A 136 11.63 1.03 17.71
C ASP A 136 12.62 0.59 16.63
N ASP A 137 12.41 -0.58 16.02
CA ASP A 137 13.26 -1.03 14.89
C ASP A 137 13.20 -0.05 13.72
N VAL A 138 12.01 0.51 13.45
CA VAL A 138 11.79 1.49 12.36
C VAL A 138 12.48 2.82 12.70
N ILE A 139 12.32 3.31 13.92
CA ILE A 139 12.93 4.56 14.39
C ILE A 139 14.45 4.45 14.36
N ASP A 140 14.99 3.30 14.76
CA ASP A 140 16.44 3.04 14.74
C ASP A 140 17.05 3.19 13.34
N GLN A 141 16.30 2.93 12.25
CA GLN A 141 16.82 3.11 10.90
C GLN A 141 17.22 4.58 10.60
N VAL A 142 16.50 5.55 11.18
CA VAL A 142 16.84 6.99 11.02
C VAL A 142 18.18 7.31 11.66
N ARG A 143 18.50 6.69 12.79
CA ARG A 143 19.79 6.88 13.51
C ARG A 143 21.00 6.47 12.68
N PHE A 144 20.81 5.59 11.70
CA PHE A 144 21.86 5.08 10.83
C PHE A 144 21.94 5.76 9.47
N LEU A 145 21.05 6.71 9.17
CA LEU A 145 21.17 7.52 7.96
C LEU A 145 22.45 8.36 8.01
N GLN A 146 23.41 8.04 7.14
CA GLN A 146 24.74 8.67 7.14
C GLN A 146 24.81 9.95 6.28
N HIS A 147 23.88 10.15 5.38
CA HIS A 147 23.86 11.27 4.46
C HIS A 147 22.44 11.81 4.31
N ALA A 148 22.35 13.13 4.26
CA ALA A 148 21.13 13.85 3.93
C ALA A 148 20.86 13.85 2.39
N ASP A 149 21.47 12.97 1.63
CA ASP A 149 21.21 12.87 0.19
C ASP A 149 19.86 12.17 -0.05
N HIS A 150 18.84 12.94 0.28
CA HIS A 150 17.43 12.55 0.17
C HIS A 150 16.85 12.93 -1.21
N GLY A 151 17.73 13.28 -2.19
CA GLY A 151 17.27 13.78 -3.49
C GLY A 151 16.83 12.71 -4.47
N GLY A 152 17.20 11.44 -4.25
CA GLY A 152 16.88 10.31 -5.14
C GLY A 152 15.66 9.53 -4.72
N PHE A 153 14.88 9.04 -5.70
CA PHE A 153 13.80 8.10 -5.44
C PHE A 153 14.35 6.73 -5.01
N LEU A 154 13.98 6.30 -3.82
CA LEU A 154 14.26 4.96 -3.30
C LEU A 154 12.99 4.44 -2.62
N TYR A 155 12.29 3.51 -3.29
CA TYR A 155 11.07 2.92 -2.74
C TYR A 155 11.34 2.32 -1.35
N SER A 156 10.53 2.68 -0.35
CA SER A 156 10.79 2.34 1.05
C SER A 156 9.54 1.93 1.80
N ASN A 157 9.50 0.67 2.26
CA ASN A 157 8.51 0.21 3.24
C ASN A 157 8.81 0.80 4.62
N ILE A 158 10.09 0.91 4.99
CA ILE A 158 10.51 1.49 6.28
C ILE A 158 10.16 2.97 6.35
N GLY A 159 10.29 3.71 5.24
CA GLY A 159 9.85 5.11 5.19
C GLY A 159 8.35 5.27 5.47
N TYR A 160 7.52 4.39 4.92
CA TYR A 160 6.07 4.39 5.20
C TYR A 160 5.73 3.88 6.59
N ALA A 161 6.48 2.91 7.11
CA ALA A 161 6.36 2.49 8.51
C ALA A 161 6.60 3.67 9.46
N LEU A 162 7.70 4.40 9.26
CA LEU A 162 8.03 5.61 10.02
C LEU A 162 6.96 6.71 9.85
N LEU A 163 6.46 6.90 8.64
CA LEU A 163 5.34 7.83 8.40
C LEU A 163 4.13 7.44 9.25
N GLY A 164 3.79 6.16 9.34
CA GLY A 164 2.71 5.68 10.21
C GLY A 164 2.92 6.05 11.67
N SER A 165 4.14 5.86 12.22
CA SER A 165 4.49 6.29 13.58
C SER A 165 4.30 7.80 13.78
N VAL A 166 4.81 8.60 12.82
CA VAL A 166 4.66 10.07 12.84
C VAL A 166 3.18 10.47 12.84
N LEU A 167 2.36 9.87 11.97
CA LEU A 167 0.92 10.19 11.90
C LEU A 167 0.21 9.86 13.21
N GLY A 168 0.53 8.72 13.83
CA GLY A 168 -0.01 8.34 15.15
C GLY A 168 0.35 9.35 16.24
N LYS A 169 1.62 9.75 16.31
CA LYS A 169 2.09 10.76 17.30
C LYS A 169 1.47 12.14 17.05
N ALA A 170 1.42 12.58 15.80
CA ALA A 170 0.81 13.85 15.42
C ALA A 170 -0.69 13.90 15.73
N GLY A 171 -1.43 12.83 15.46
CA GLY A 171 -2.86 12.74 15.74
C GLY A 171 -3.20 12.37 17.18
N GLY A 172 -2.20 12.10 18.04
CA GLY A 172 -2.40 11.87 19.49
C GLY A 172 -3.00 10.50 19.85
N VAL A 173 -3.18 9.60 18.88
CA VAL A 173 -3.67 8.22 19.08
C VAL A 173 -2.92 7.27 18.16
N PRO A 174 -2.92 5.94 18.42
CA PRO A 174 -2.23 4.99 17.56
C PRO A 174 -2.63 5.12 16.07
N TYR A 175 -1.66 4.97 15.17
CA TYR A 175 -1.89 5.00 13.72
C TYR A 175 -3.08 4.13 13.28
N GLN A 176 -3.19 2.92 13.83
CA GLN A 176 -4.28 2.00 13.52
C GLN A 176 -5.65 2.62 13.84
N THR A 177 -5.78 3.34 14.96
CA THR A 177 -7.02 4.00 15.34
C THR A 177 -7.40 5.09 14.34
N LEU A 178 -6.44 5.98 14.00
CA LEU A 178 -6.66 7.04 13.00
C LEU A 178 -7.03 6.46 11.63
N MET A 179 -6.31 5.43 11.20
CA MET A 179 -6.54 4.80 9.90
C MET A 179 -7.93 4.18 9.84
N MET A 180 -8.32 3.43 10.87
CA MET A 180 -9.63 2.78 10.88
C MET A 180 -10.77 3.79 10.99
N ASP A 181 -10.57 4.87 11.74
CA ASP A 181 -11.54 5.98 11.82
C ASP A 181 -11.76 6.62 10.43
N MET A 182 -10.69 7.00 9.75
CA MET A 182 -10.75 7.54 8.39
C MET A 182 -11.43 6.55 7.41
N ILE A 183 -11.04 5.28 7.43
CA ILE A 183 -11.62 4.24 6.56
C ILE A 183 -13.13 4.15 6.77
N ARG A 184 -13.60 4.15 8.02
CA ARG A 184 -15.03 3.97 8.36
C ARG A 184 -15.85 5.22 8.16
N HIS A 185 -15.38 6.34 8.67
CA HIS A 185 -16.19 7.56 8.78
C HIS A 185 -15.98 8.51 7.61
N ASP A 186 -14.75 8.75 7.17
CA ASP A 186 -14.49 9.67 6.06
C ASP A 186 -14.67 9.00 4.69
N LEU A 187 -14.17 7.76 4.55
CA LEU A 187 -14.23 7.03 3.26
C LEU A 187 -15.45 6.12 3.15
N GLY A 188 -16.13 5.78 4.26
CA GLY A 188 -17.33 4.96 4.27
C GLY A 188 -17.11 3.48 3.90
N LEU A 189 -15.87 2.98 3.98
CA LEU A 189 -15.51 1.62 3.57
C LEU A 189 -15.74 0.64 4.71
N GLN A 190 -16.72 -0.25 4.58
CA GLN A 190 -17.14 -1.14 5.66
C GLN A 190 -16.41 -2.49 5.67
N HIS A 191 -15.81 -2.87 4.54
CA HIS A 191 -15.14 -4.15 4.32
C HIS A 191 -13.66 -3.97 3.96
N THR A 192 -13.02 -2.99 4.64
CA THR A 192 -11.61 -2.67 4.55
C THR A 192 -11.05 -2.60 5.97
N TRP A 193 -9.96 -3.31 6.25
CA TRP A 193 -9.40 -3.44 7.60
C TRP A 193 -7.89 -3.34 7.57
N LEU A 194 -7.32 -2.72 8.58
CA LEU A 194 -5.88 -2.75 8.85
C LEU A 194 -5.51 -4.00 9.67
N ASP A 195 -6.44 -4.46 10.52
CA ASP A 195 -6.38 -5.73 11.24
C ASP A 195 -7.74 -6.41 11.12
N LEU A 196 -7.74 -7.69 10.72
CA LEU A 196 -8.97 -8.42 10.44
C LEU A 196 -9.71 -8.79 11.72
N PRO A 197 -11.00 -8.44 11.84
CA PRO A 197 -11.82 -8.93 12.93
C PRO A 197 -11.93 -10.46 12.89
N GLY A 198 -12.02 -11.09 14.07
CA GLY A 198 -12.24 -12.52 14.15
C GLY A 198 -13.53 -12.94 13.40
N GLY A 199 -13.44 -14.03 12.62
CA GLY A 199 -14.56 -14.57 11.88
C GLY A 199 -14.79 -13.99 10.48
N VAL A 200 -14.04 -12.97 10.06
CA VAL A 200 -14.09 -12.51 8.66
C VAL A 200 -13.34 -13.51 7.79
N PRO A 201 -14.00 -14.13 6.79
CA PRO A 201 -13.35 -15.08 5.90
C PRO A 201 -12.44 -14.33 4.93
N VAL A 202 -11.15 -14.64 5.00
CA VAL A 202 -10.14 -14.12 4.06
C VAL A 202 -9.84 -15.16 3.02
N LEU A 203 -9.69 -14.73 1.78
CA LEU A 203 -9.24 -15.60 0.70
C LEU A 203 -7.83 -16.13 1.02
N ALA A 204 -7.61 -17.42 0.86
CA ALA A 204 -6.30 -18.01 1.08
C ALA A 204 -5.31 -17.62 -0.02
N GLY A 205 -4.11 -17.22 0.35
CA GLY A 205 -3.02 -16.97 -0.58
C GLY A 205 -2.52 -18.25 -1.24
N MET A 206 -2.26 -18.18 -2.54
CA MET A 206 -1.76 -19.29 -3.35
C MET A 206 -0.32 -19.04 -3.78
N GLY A 207 0.55 -19.99 -3.44
CA GLY A 207 1.96 -19.93 -3.85
C GLY A 207 2.16 -20.15 -5.35
N THR A 208 3.36 -19.84 -5.81
CA THR A 208 3.79 -20.08 -7.19
C THR A 208 3.83 -21.57 -7.56
N ASP A 209 3.83 -22.47 -6.57
CA ASP A 209 3.71 -23.92 -6.71
C ASP A 209 2.26 -24.43 -6.80
N ASN A 210 1.27 -23.56 -6.76
CA ASN A 210 -0.18 -23.83 -6.63
C ASN A 210 -0.61 -24.42 -5.29
N GLU A 211 0.19 -24.29 -4.25
CA GLU A 211 -0.15 -24.73 -2.91
C GLU A 211 -0.74 -23.56 -2.09
N ILE A 212 -1.61 -23.88 -1.14
CA ILE A 212 -2.13 -22.89 -0.19
C ILE A 212 -1.00 -22.53 0.78
N LYS A 213 -0.63 -21.25 0.83
CA LYS A 213 0.42 -20.71 1.70
C LYS A 213 -0.15 -19.99 2.95
N GLY A 214 -1.39 -19.56 2.89
CA GLY A 214 -2.01 -18.76 3.92
C GLY A 214 -1.92 -17.27 3.65
N ASN A 215 -1.99 -16.48 4.71
CA ASN A 215 -2.11 -15.02 4.64
C ASN A 215 -1.05 -14.36 5.51
N TRP A 216 -0.51 -13.25 5.04
CA TRP A 216 0.38 -12.42 5.83
C TRP A 216 -0.39 -11.72 6.95
N ARG A 217 0.21 -11.67 8.13
CA ARG A 217 -0.34 -10.95 9.30
C ARG A 217 0.60 -9.82 9.67
N TRP A 218 0.04 -8.64 9.82
CA TRP A 218 0.78 -7.42 10.16
C TRP A 218 0.38 -6.87 11.53
N ALA A 219 -0.61 -7.47 12.19
CA ALA A 219 -1.18 -6.95 13.43
C ALA A 219 -0.10 -6.74 14.50
N GLY A 220 -0.07 -5.53 15.08
CA GLY A 220 0.92 -5.14 16.08
C GLY A 220 2.30 -4.81 15.54
N SER A 221 2.53 -4.90 14.23
CA SER A 221 3.79 -4.54 13.60
C SER A 221 3.96 -3.03 13.50
N GLY A 222 5.19 -2.53 13.71
CA GLY A 222 5.58 -1.14 13.39
C GLY A 222 5.50 -0.81 11.90
N ALA A 223 5.35 -1.82 11.02
CA ALA A 223 5.33 -1.65 9.57
C ALA A 223 3.93 -1.63 8.93
N MET A 224 2.85 -1.59 9.72
CA MET A 224 1.47 -1.69 9.22
C MET A 224 1.13 -0.65 8.13
N ALA A 225 1.65 0.56 8.25
CA ALA A 225 1.42 1.66 7.31
C ALA A 225 1.96 1.41 5.91
N ALA A 226 2.82 0.41 5.74
CA ALA A 226 3.43 0.06 4.47
C ALA A 226 2.64 -0.96 3.65
N GLY A 227 1.80 -1.83 4.29
CA GLY A 227 1.22 -2.93 3.52
C GLY A 227 0.12 -3.77 4.17
N ALA A 228 -0.45 -3.36 5.32
CA ALA A 228 -1.27 -4.24 6.16
C ALA A 228 -2.77 -4.32 5.80
N ILE A 229 -3.27 -3.55 4.85
CA ILE A 229 -4.71 -3.47 4.58
C ILE A 229 -5.22 -4.72 3.86
N TYR A 230 -6.40 -5.16 4.32
CA TYR A 230 -7.27 -6.14 3.69
C TYR A 230 -8.53 -5.45 3.19
N ALA A 231 -8.99 -5.77 1.99
CA ALA A 231 -10.17 -5.12 1.42
C ALA A 231 -10.94 -6.05 0.48
N THR A 232 -12.21 -5.74 0.27
CA THR A 232 -13.03 -6.34 -0.79
C THR A 232 -12.91 -5.54 -2.09
N LEU A 233 -13.32 -6.16 -3.21
CA LEU A 233 -13.36 -5.46 -4.50
C LEU A 233 -14.30 -4.25 -4.45
N ASP A 234 -15.48 -4.36 -3.81
CA ASP A 234 -16.47 -3.28 -3.78
C ASP A 234 -15.99 -2.08 -2.95
N ASP A 235 -15.30 -2.31 -1.82
CA ASP A 235 -14.70 -1.22 -1.07
C ASP A 235 -13.56 -0.54 -1.88
N MET A 236 -12.76 -1.32 -2.61
CA MET A 236 -11.71 -0.75 -3.46
C MET A 236 -12.27 0.01 -4.67
N ILE A 237 -13.41 -0.41 -5.23
CA ILE A 237 -14.16 0.38 -6.23
C ILE A 237 -14.58 1.71 -5.61
N SER A 238 -15.23 1.67 -4.45
CA SER A 238 -15.67 2.86 -3.73
C SER A 238 -14.50 3.79 -3.40
N TYR A 239 -13.36 3.23 -3.01
CA TYR A 239 -12.14 3.99 -2.74
C TYR A 239 -11.64 4.74 -3.99
N ILE A 240 -11.53 4.07 -5.14
CA ILE A 240 -11.10 4.72 -6.39
C ILE A 240 -12.14 5.74 -6.88
N GLN A 241 -13.43 5.46 -6.69
CA GLN A 241 -14.51 6.42 -6.97
C GLN A 241 -14.31 7.72 -6.20
N ARG A 242 -13.93 7.65 -4.89
CA ARG A 242 -13.62 8.84 -4.08
C ARG A 242 -12.52 9.73 -4.68
N TYR A 243 -11.52 9.14 -5.31
CA TYR A 243 -10.47 9.88 -6.02
C TYR A 243 -10.97 10.50 -7.31
N ILE A 244 -11.78 9.79 -8.10
CA ILE A 244 -12.40 10.30 -9.31
C ILE A 244 -13.31 11.50 -8.99
N ASP A 245 -14.10 11.39 -7.93
CA ASP A 245 -15.06 12.41 -7.50
C ASP A 245 -14.41 13.53 -6.66
N ASN A 246 -13.14 13.39 -6.28
CA ASN A 246 -12.43 14.28 -5.34
C ASN A 246 -13.19 14.48 -4.02
N GLN A 247 -13.70 13.39 -3.44
CA GLN A 247 -14.48 13.43 -2.20
C GLN A 247 -13.99 12.39 -1.18
N PRO A 248 -13.60 12.84 0.01
CA PRO A 248 -13.53 14.24 0.48
C PRO A 248 -12.41 15.04 -0.20
N GLY A 249 -12.56 16.35 -0.27
CA GLY A 249 -11.70 17.24 -1.08
C GLY A 249 -10.21 17.24 -0.71
N TRP A 250 -9.81 16.80 0.49
CA TRP A 250 -8.41 16.67 0.87
C TRP A 250 -7.68 15.51 0.13
N LEU A 251 -8.40 14.52 -0.43
CA LEU A 251 -7.80 13.43 -1.21
C LEU A 251 -6.99 13.95 -2.41
N GLN A 252 -7.42 15.02 -3.06
CA GLN A 252 -6.69 15.64 -4.17
C GLN A 252 -5.25 16.00 -3.82
N TRP A 253 -4.95 16.28 -2.55
CA TRP A 253 -3.59 16.65 -2.13
C TRP A 253 -2.60 15.49 -2.27
N THR A 254 -3.08 14.25 -2.33
CA THR A 254 -2.20 13.09 -2.47
C THR A 254 -1.62 12.95 -3.87
N HIS A 255 -2.39 13.28 -4.91
CA HIS A 255 -1.96 13.10 -6.30
C HIS A 255 -1.66 14.42 -7.03
N HIS A 256 -2.09 15.58 -6.52
CA HIS A 256 -1.73 16.87 -7.09
C HIS A 256 -0.37 17.39 -6.59
N ARG A 257 0.07 16.99 -5.40
CA ARG A 257 1.40 17.32 -4.89
C ARG A 257 2.42 16.30 -5.38
N VAL A 258 3.20 16.71 -6.36
CA VAL A 258 4.13 15.83 -7.06
C VAL A 258 5.57 16.31 -6.81
N CYS A 259 6.46 15.40 -6.42
CA CYS A 259 7.90 15.60 -6.48
C CYS A 259 8.41 15.19 -7.86
N ALA A 260 8.34 16.11 -8.83
CA ALA A 260 8.75 15.82 -10.22
C ALA A 260 10.28 15.70 -10.38
N GLU A 261 11.03 16.37 -9.52
CA GLU A 261 12.50 16.45 -9.61
C GLU A 261 13.22 15.23 -9.04
N CYS A 262 12.51 14.43 -8.25
CA CYS A 262 13.11 13.36 -7.44
C CYS A 262 13.03 11.98 -8.09
N THR A 263 12.32 11.83 -9.23
CA THR A 263 12.07 10.52 -9.83
C THR A 263 12.63 10.37 -11.23
N PRO A 264 13.13 9.17 -11.58
CA PRO A 264 13.52 8.88 -12.97
C PRO A 264 12.31 9.01 -13.91
N GLN A 265 12.47 9.78 -15.00
CA GLN A 265 11.48 9.81 -16.07
C GLN A 265 11.23 8.38 -16.60
N PRO A 266 9.99 8.00 -16.97
CA PRO A 266 8.81 8.86 -17.20
C PRO A 266 7.86 8.99 -16.00
N PHE A 267 8.25 8.62 -14.79
CA PHE A 267 7.39 8.65 -13.62
C PHE A 267 7.59 9.90 -12.78
N SER A 268 6.57 10.29 -12.06
CA SER A 268 6.66 11.19 -10.92
C SER A 268 5.90 10.60 -9.74
N ILE A 269 6.16 11.10 -8.54
CA ILE A 269 5.56 10.58 -7.32
C ILE A 269 4.74 11.68 -6.64
N GLY A 270 3.49 11.36 -6.36
CA GLY A 270 2.65 12.09 -5.42
C GLY A 270 2.84 11.57 -3.99
N LEU A 271 1.97 11.93 -3.07
CA LEU A 271 1.95 11.31 -1.75
C LEU A 271 1.32 9.92 -1.90
N GLY A 272 2.16 8.88 -1.91
CA GLY A 272 1.74 7.49 -2.03
C GLY A 272 1.22 7.05 -3.41
N TRP A 273 1.26 7.89 -4.42
CA TRP A 273 0.78 7.57 -5.76
C TRP A 273 1.89 7.71 -6.79
N ILE A 274 1.94 6.76 -7.74
CA ILE A 274 2.81 6.83 -8.92
C ILE A 274 2.03 7.50 -10.03
N LYS A 275 2.67 8.46 -10.73
CA LYS A 275 2.07 9.20 -11.84
C LYS A 275 2.82 8.91 -13.14
N GLU A 276 2.08 8.61 -14.20
CA GLU A 276 2.58 8.36 -15.55
C GLU A 276 1.68 9.07 -16.56
N GLY A 277 2.04 10.30 -16.93
CA GLY A 277 1.14 11.17 -17.69
C GLY A 277 -0.16 11.45 -16.92
N ASN A 278 -1.32 11.16 -17.54
CA ASN A 278 -2.62 11.31 -16.89
C ASN A 278 -3.04 10.11 -16.03
N LEU A 279 -2.16 9.13 -15.85
CA LEU A 279 -2.43 7.97 -15.01
C LEU A 279 -1.87 8.19 -13.61
N THR A 280 -2.71 7.96 -12.61
CA THR A 280 -2.34 7.88 -11.21
C THR A 280 -2.65 6.47 -10.74
N TRP A 281 -1.64 5.76 -10.20
CA TRP A 281 -1.79 4.36 -9.87
C TRP A 281 -0.85 3.92 -8.74
N HIS A 282 -1.17 2.80 -8.12
CA HIS A 282 -0.27 2.06 -7.24
C HIS A 282 -0.53 0.57 -7.37
N ASN A 283 0.51 -0.23 -7.22
CA ASN A 283 0.39 -1.68 -7.12
C ASN A 283 0.67 -2.16 -5.70
N GLY A 284 0.32 -3.40 -5.43
CA GLY A 284 0.57 -4.02 -4.14
C GLY A 284 0.93 -5.49 -4.26
N GLY A 285 1.78 -5.93 -3.37
CA GLY A 285 2.12 -7.34 -3.24
C GLY A 285 2.38 -7.70 -1.79
N THR A 286 1.94 -8.90 -1.42
CA THR A 286 2.32 -9.59 -0.20
C THR A 286 2.96 -10.93 -0.58
N GLY A 287 3.03 -11.87 0.33
CA GLY A 287 3.57 -13.20 0.03
C GLY A 287 2.97 -13.81 -1.23
N CYS A 288 1.65 -13.88 -1.27
CA CYS A 288 0.91 -14.47 -2.41
C CYS A 288 0.07 -13.47 -3.18
N PHE A 289 -0.47 -12.44 -2.55
CA PHE A 289 -1.43 -11.54 -3.20
C PHE A 289 -0.77 -10.51 -4.11
N ARG A 290 -1.56 -10.07 -5.11
CA ARG A 290 -1.25 -8.95 -5.98
C ARG A 290 -2.46 -8.05 -6.10
N ALA A 291 -2.21 -6.73 -6.07
CA ALA A 291 -3.23 -5.72 -6.24
C ALA A 291 -2.73 -4.63 -7.19
N PHE A 292 -3.65 -4.05 -7.92
CA PHE A 292 -3.43 -2.84 -8.70
C PHE A 292 -4.66 -1.95 -8.57
N VAL A 293 -4.43 -0.68 -8.31
CA VAL A 293 -5.45 0.37 -8.33
C VAL A 293 -4.95 1.56 -9.12
N GLY A 294 -5.86 2.22 -9.81
CA GLY A 294 -5.49 3.43 -10.52
C GLY A 294 -6.69 4.13 -11.13
N PHE A 295 -6.48 5.39 -11.50
CA PHE A 295 -7.48 6.22 -12.14
C PHE A 295 -6.84 7.20 -13.12
N ARG A 296 -7.64 7.80 -13.95
CA ARG A 296 -7.24 8.88 -14.85
C ARG A 296 -7.62 10.23 -14.25
N GLU A 297 -6.76 11.22 -14.45
CA GLU A 297 -7.01 12.60 -13.99
C GLU A 297 -7.77 13.44 -15.04
N ASP A 298 -7.79 13.00 -16.30
CA ASP A 298 -8.40 13.72 -17.42
C ASP A 298 -9.82 13.24 -17.77
N ARG A 299 -10.27 12.14 -17.18
CA ARG A 299 -11.63 11.61 -17.35
C ARG A 299 -12.01 10.66 -16.22
N PRO A 300 -13.32 10.46 -15.92
CA PRO A 300 -13.79 9.60 -14.84
C PRO A 300 -13.60 8.10 -15.18
N ARG A 301 -12.37 7.61 -15.11
CA ARG A 301 -12.01 6.22 -15.36
C ARG A 301 -11.09 5.68 -14.29
N GLY A 302 -11.46 4.53 -13.73
CA GLY A 302 -10.70 3.84 -12.68
C GLY A 302 -10.62 2.34 -12.91
N VAL A 303 -9.61 1.71 -12.31
CA VAL A 303 -9.38 0.26 -12.41
C VAL A 303 -8.96 -0.28 -11.06
N VAL A 304 -9.52 -1.44 -10.70
CA VAL A 304 -9.10 -2.25 -9.55
C VAL A 304 -8.87 -3.68 -10.02
N LEU A 305 -7.72 -4.25 -9.65
CA LEU A 305 -7.42 -5.68 -9.81
C LEU A 305 -6.92 -6.23 -8.48
N LEU A 306 -7.50 -7.35 -8.04
CA LEU A 306 -7.11 -8.05 -6.81
C LEU A 306 -6.95 -9.55 -7.13
N ALA A 307 -5.80 -10.11 -6.77
CA ALA A 307 -5.49 -11.52 -7.01
C ALA A 307 -4.86 -12.17 -5.78
N ASN A 308 -5.20 -13.43 -5.54
CA ASN A 308 -4.65 -14.22 -4.43
C ASN A 308 -3.43 -15.06 -4.83
N CYS A 309 -2.84 -14.80 -5.97
CA CYS A 309 -1.70 -15.55 -6.48
C CYS A 309 -0.70 -14.61 -7.17
N ARG A 310 0.61 -14.91 -7.00
CA ARG A 310 1.69 -14.22 -7.72
C ARG A 310 1.66 -14.60 -9.20
N GLU A 311 2.13 -13.67 -10.02
CA GLU A 311 2.25 -13.88 -11.45
C GLU A 311 3.26 -15.00 -11.78
N ARG A 312 2.89 -15.84 -12.75
CA ARG A 312 3.75 -16.90 -13.31
C ARG A 312 4.28 -16.56 -14.70
N ASN A 313 3.83 -15.46 -15.27
CA ASN A 313 4.20 -15.04 -16.61
C ASN A 313 4.43 -13.51 -16.64
N SER A 314 4.82 -13.00 -17.81
CA SER A 314 5.10 -11.57 -18.01
C SER A 314 3.84 -10.67 -18.02
N ILE A 315 2.66 -11.25 -17.98
CA ILE A 315 1.39 -10.49 -17.94
C ILE A 315 1.00 -10.33 -16.48
N THR A 316 1.41 -9.22 -15.89
CA THR A 316 1.15 -8.89 -14.48
C THR A 316 -0.15 -8.14 -14.31
N VAL A 317 -0.66 -8.08 -13.08
CA VAL A 317 -1.81 -7.22 -12.73
C VAL A 317 -1.53 -5.76 -13.11
N ASP A 318 -0.29 -5.29 -12.97
CA ASP A 318 0.13 -3.94 -13.35
C ASP A 318 -0.01 -3.70 -14.86
N THR A 319 0.47 -4.66 -15.66
CA THR A 319 0.36 -4.59 -17.13
C THR A 319 -1.09 -4.52 -17.56
N ILE A 320 -1.96 -5.35 -16.96
CA ILE A 320 -3.40 -5.36 -17.24
C ILE A 320 -4.03 -4.03 -16.82
N GLY A 321 -3.79 -3.60 -15.59
CA GLY A 321 -4.37 -2.39 -15.01
C GLY A 321 -4.01 -1.13 -15.79
N LYS A 322 -2.73 -0.94 -16.09
CA LYS A 322 -2.27 0.21 -16.90
C LYS A 322 -2.89 0.20 -18.31
N ARG A 323 -2.99 -0.97 -18.93
CA ARG A 323 -3.59 -1.09 -20.23
C ARG A 323 -5.09 -0.77 -20.20
N MET A 324 -5.81 -1.23 -19.19
CA MET A 324 -7.24 -0.91 -19.01
C MET A 324 -7.47 0.58 -18.76
N LEU A 325 -6.54 1.28 -18.11
CA LEU A 325 -6.60 2.73 -17.94
C LEU A 325 -6.30 3.49 -19.24
N LYS A 326 -5.35 3.00 -20.06
CA LYS A 326 -4.90 3.67 -21.29
C LYS A 326 -5.88 3.50 -22.46
N GLU A 327 -6.41 2.29 -22.63
CA GLU A 327 -7.24 1.92 -23.78
C GLU A 327 -8.73 2.05 -23.45
N ASP A 328 -9.56 2.39 -24.45
CA ASP A 328 -11.01 2.36 -24.33
C ASP A 328 -11.55 0.92 -24.43
N MET A 329 -10.95 0.04 -23.63
CA MET A 329 -11.36 -1.36 -23.56
C MET A 329 -12.69 -1.48 -22.82
N ARG A 330 -13.66 -2.14 -23.46
CA ARG A 330 -14.82 -2.72 -22.78
C ARG A 330 -14.45 -4.12 -22.31
N ILE A 331 -14.74 -4.45 -21.07
CA ILE A 331 -14.46 -5.76 -20.47
C ILE A 331 -15.73 -6.59 -20.31
#